data_83b2a8241de6c57ed23d511fc3cc1bdf
#
_entry.id   83b2a8241de6c57ed23d511fc3cc1bdf
#
_cell.length_a   1.000
_cell.length_b   1.000
_cell.length_c   1.000
_cell.angle_alpha   90.00
_cell.angle_beta   90.00
_cell.angle_gamma   90.00
#
_symmetry.space_group_name_H-M   'P 1'
#
loop_
_entity.id
_entity.type
_entity.pdbx_description
1 polymer ?
#
loop_
_entity_poly.entity_id
_entity_poly.type
_entity_poly.pdbx_seq_one_letter_code
_entity_poly.pdbx_strand_id
1 'polypeptide(L)'
;QPQKLLQHYLNVANGVAEAKKICIIYDSMYGFVDNIMKKVIEVLQNKGFNTIVYRFSDEDQPSESEILKDIPSSVALVFGVSTYEADVHPKMRYVLYEILDKANYEKPALFFGVHGWAASVELTVKKLLKESKLKFISFVETKGGKIEEAKIEQAIEQLLKELG
;
A
#
# COMPACT_ATOMS: atom_id res chain seq x y z
N GLN A 1 -6.26 30.18 -12.74
CA GLN A 1 -7.62 30.25 -12.21
C GLN A 1 -7.57 29.99 -10.70
N PRO A 2 -7.65 31.00 -9.83
CA PRO A 2 -7.47 30.86 -8.38
C PRO A 2 -8.45 29.87 -7.72
N GLN A 3 -9.70 29.82 -8.19
CA GLN A 3 -10.73 28.95 -7.64
C GLN A 3 -10.44 27.45 -7.86
N LYS A 4 -9.90 27.07 -9.04
CA LYS A 4 -9.51 25.68 -9.30
C LYS A 4 -8.33 25.26 -8.44
N LEU A 5 -7.38 26.16 -8.22
CA LEU A 5 -6.23 25.92 -7.36
C LEU A 5 -6.67 25.75 -5.90
N LEU A 6 -7.55 26.62 -5.42
CA LEU A 6 -8.10 26.52 -4.07
C LEU A 6 -8.87 25.20 -3.88
N GLN A 7 -9.71 24.82 -4.84
CA GLN A 7 -10.45 23.54 -4.78
C GLN A 7 -9.50 22.35 -4.77
N HIS A 8 -8.41 22.39 -5.56
CA HIS A 8 -7.39 21.35 -5.52
C HIS A 8 -6.75 21.22 -4.13
N TYR A 9 -6.34 22.34 -3.51
CA TYR A 9 -5.80 22.33 -2.14
C TYR A 9 -6.80 21.80 -1.11
N LEU A 10 -8.06 22.19 -1.20
CA LEU A 10 -9.12 21.69 -0.32
C LEU A 10 -9.35 20.18 -0.49
N ASN A 11 -9.35 19.70 -1.72
CA ASN A 11 -9.49 18.27 -2.00
C ASN A 11 -8.32 17.47 -1.41
N VAL A 12 -7.08 17.94 -1.58
CA VAL A 12 -5.90 17.30 -0.98
C VAL A 12 -5.98 17.33 0.54
N ALA A 13 -6.30 18.47 1.15
CA ALA A 13 -6.41 18.62 2.60
C ALA A 13 -7.50 17.72 3.21
N ASN A 14 -8.60 17.50 2.49
CA ASN A 14 -9.70 16.64 2.91
C ASN A 14 -9.55 15.17 2.46
N GLY A 15 -8.45 14.81 1.80
CA GLY A 15 -8.21 13.45 1.32
C GLY A 15 -9.18 13.01 0.23
N VAL A 16 -9.72 13.95 -0.55
CA VAL A 16 -10.62 13.63 -1.66
C VAL A 16 -9.84 12.95 -2.78
N ALA A 17 -10.19 11.70 -3.05
CA ALA A 17 -9.48 10.86 -4.00
C ALA A 17 -9.82 11.21 -5.45
N GLU A 18 -8.80 11.07 -6.32
CA GLU A 18 -8.99 11.02 -7.76
C GLU A 18 -9.56 9.65 -8.14
N ALA A 19 -10.56 9.63 -9.00
CA ALA A 19 -11.17 8.39 -9.48
C ALA A 19 -10.09 7.43 -10.04
N LYS A 20 -10.10 6.19 -9.58
CA LYS A 20 -9.23 5.11 -10.06
C LYS A 20 -7.71 5.30 -9.83
N LYS A 21 -7.28 6.16 -8.92
CA LYS A 21 -5.87 6.27 -8.53
C LYS A 21 -5.60 5.40 -7.30
N ILE A 22 -4.62 4.51 -7.38
CA ILE A 22 -4.18 3.65 -6.27
C ILE A 22 -2.70 3.92 -5.99
N CYS A 23 -2.36 4.19 -4.73
CA CYS A 23 -0.99 4.33 -4.29
C CYS A 23 -0.47 2.98 -3.78
N ILE A 24 0.65 2.54 -4.34
CA ILE A 24 1.30 1.27 -4.03
C ILE A 24 2.65 1.56 -3.39
N ILE A 25 2.87 1.04 -2.19
CA ILE A 25 4.07 1.29 -1.40
C ILE A 25 4.62 -0.05 -0.94
N TYR A 26 5.86 -0.37 -1.30
CA TYR A 26 6.43 -1.64 -0.89
C TYR A 26 7.94 -1.59 -0.72
N ASP A 27 8.46 -2.50 0.10
CA ASP A 27 9.87 -2.79 0.22
C ASP A 27 10.21 -4.17 -0.34
N SER A 28 11.40 -4.32 -0.88
CA SER A 28 11.89 -5.60 -1.37
C SER A 28 13.38 -5.75 -1.07
N MET A 29 13.71 -6.73 -0.22
CA MET A 29 15.11 -7.04 0.14
C MET A 29 15.78 -7.96 -0.88
N TYR A 30 15.08 -9.03 -1.30
CA TYR A 30 15.62 -10.09 -2.15
C TYR A 30 14.82 -10.30 -3.44
N GLY A 31 13.99 -9.35 -3.84
CA GLY A 31 13.17 -9.44 -5.05
C GLY A 31 11.90 -10.28 -4.92
N PHE A 32 11.63 -10.92 -3.78
CA PHE A 32 10.43 -11.74 -3.61
C PHE A 32 9.15 -10.90 -3.60
N VAL A 33 9.16 -9.78 -2.88
CA VAL A 33 8.04 -8.83 -2.87
C VAL A 33 7.88 -8.16 -4.22
N ASP A 34 8.98 -7.82 -4.92
CA ASP A 34 8.94 -7.30 -6.29
C ASP A 34 8.12 -8.19 -7.23
N ASN A 35 8.33 -9.50 -7.16
CA ASN A 35 7.64 -10.45 -8.04
C ASN A 35 6.13 -10.48 -7.79
N ILE A 36 5.71 -10.34 -6.53
CA ILE A 36 4.29 -10.26 -6.17
C ILE A 36 3.73 -8.92 -6.63
N MET A 37 4.39 -7.82 -6.30
CA MET A 37 3.89 -6.48 -6.58
C MET A 37 3.80 -6.18 -8.07
N LYS A 38 4.69 -6.71 -8.90
CA LYS A 38 4.58 -6.64 -10.37
C LYS A 38 3.24 -7.22 -10.86
N LYS A 39 2.85 -8.40 -10.36
CA LYS A 39 1.56 -9.03 -10.72
C LYS A 39 0.38 -8.22 -10.18
N VAL A 40 0.47 -7.71 -8.95
CA VAL A 40 -0.57 -6.85 -8.36
C VAL A 40 -0.79 -5.60 -9.20
N ILE A 41 0.29 -4.94 -9.60
CA ILE A 41 0.26 -3.74 -10.46
C ILE A 41 -0.41 -4.07 -11.80
N GLU A 42 0.00 -5.16 -12.45
CA GLU A 42 -0.56 -5.61 -13.72
C GLU A 42 -2.08 -5.86 -13.63
N VAL A 43 -2.54 -6.58 -12.60
CA VAL A 43 -3.97 -6.84 -12.38
C VAL A 43 -4.74 -5.54 -12.16
N LEU A 44 -4.23 -4.60 -11.36
CA LEU A 44 -4.87 -3.31 -11.12
C LEU A 44 -4.95 -2.46 -12.40
N GLN A 45 -3.87 -2.41 -13.17
CA GLN A 45 -3.83 -1.67 -14.45
C GLN A 45 -4.79 -2.29 -15.49
N ASN A 46 -4.86 -3.62 -15.57
CA ASN A 46 -5.82 -4.31 -16.44
C ASN A 46 -7.30 -4.05 -16.05
N LYS A 47 -7.55 -3.75 -14.78
CA LYS A 47 -8.87 -3.31 -14.28
C LYS A 47 -9.10 -1.79 -14.45
N GLY A 48 -8.19 -1.07 -15.11
CA GLY A 48 -8.31 0.34 -15.45
C GLY A 48 -7.93 1.31 -14.33
N PHE A 49 -7.17 0.86 -13.31
CA PHE A 49 -6.65 1.73 -12.28
C PHE A 49 -5.32 2.37 -12.68
N ASN A 50 -5.16 3.65 -12.32
CA ASN A 50 -3.89 4.34 -12.38
C ASN A 50 -3.09 4.03 -11.11
N THR A 51 -1.92 3.42 -11.26
CA THR A 51 -1.07 3.03 -10.14
C THR A 51 0.12 3.96 -9.98
N ILE A 52 0.28 4.55 -8.81
CA ILE A 52 1.49 5.27 -8.42
C ILE A 52 2.27 4.36 -7.50
N VAL A 53 3.53 4.10 -7.85
CA VAL A 53 4.34 3.06 -7.18
C VAL A 53 5.56 3.67 -6.50
N TYR A 54 5.71 3.38 -5.21
CA TYR A 54 6.86 3.71 -4.39
C TYR A 54 7.52 2.42 -3.89
N ARG A 55 8.69 2.14 -4.44
CA ARG A 55 9.50 0.96 -4.12
C ARG A 55 10.68 1.35 -3.25
N PHE A 56 10.86 0.66 -2.14
CA PHE A 56 12.05 0.79 -1.29
C PHE A 56 12.98 -0.41 -1.48
N SER A 57 14.24 -0.14 -1.72
CA SER A 57 15.33 -1.13 -1.76
C SER A 57 16.62 -0.46 -1.26
N ASP A 58 17.71 -1.20 -1.25
CA ASP A 58 19.02 -0.63 -0.93
C ASP A 58 19.45 0.46 -1.92
N GLU A 59 19.01 0.34 -3.18
CA GLU A 59 19.35 1.26 -4.27
C GLU A 59 18.33 2.37 -4.48
N ASP A 60 17.06 2.13 -4.09
CA ASP A 60 15.95 3.03 -4.36
C ASP A 60 15.27 3.44 -3.04
N GLN A 61 15.28 4.75 -2.77
CA GLN A 61 14.77 5.34 -1.53
C GLN A 61 13.84 6.51 -1.88
N PRO A 62 12.55 6.23 -2.20
CA PRO A 62 11.59 7.29 -2.46
C PRO A 62 11.49 8.27 -1.29
N SER A 63 11.26 9.53 -1.62
CA SER A 63 11.03 10.57 -0.62
C SER A 63 9.68 10.37 0.07
N GLU A 64 9.66 10.45 1.40
CA GLU A 64 8.43 10.38 2.19
C GLU A 64 7.44 11.47 1.81
N SER A 65 7.93 12.67 1.48
CA SER A 65 7.09 13.79 1.04
C SER A 65 6.34 13.49 -0.27
N GLU A 66 6.93 12.73 -1.18
CA GLU A 66 6.26 12.30 -2.41
C GLU A 66 5.15 11.29 -2.11
N ILE A 67 5.41 10.32 -1.25
CA ILE A 67 4.41 9.34 -0.81
C ILE A 67 3.23 10.05 -0.14
N LEU A 68 3.52 10.91 0.84
CA LEU A 68 2.50 11.64 1.59
C LEU A 68 1.65 12.57 0.71
N LYS A 69 2.21 13.07 -0.41
CA LYS A 69 1.51 13.88 -1.40
C LYS A 69 0.47 13.07 -2.19
N ASP A 70 0.76 11.79 -2.50
CA ASP A 70 -0.10 10.98 -3.35
C ASP A 70 -1.16 10.18 -2.59
N ILE A 71 -0.99 9.96 -1.28
CA ILE A 71 -1.97 9.26 -0.44
C ILE A 71 -3.34 9.95 -0.43
N PRO A 72 -3.47 11.27 -0.19
CA PRO A 72 -4.78 11.94 -0.14
C PRO A 72 -5.60 11.75 -1.41
N SER A 73 -4.95 11.83 -2.56
CA SER A 73 -5.61 11.71 -3.88
C SER A 73 -5.86 10.27 -4.34
N SER A 74 -5.40 9.26 -3.61
CA SER A 74 -5.61 7.85 -3.94
C SER A 74 -6.92 7.32 -3.35
N VAL A 75 -7.65 6.47 -4.09
CA VAL A 75 -8.88 5.82 -3.60
C VAL A 75 -8.57 4.68 -2.64
N ALA A 76 -7.42 4.06 -2.78
CA ALA A 76 -6.96 2.95 -1.95
C ALA A 76 -5.44 2.92 -1.84
N LEU A 77 -4.94 2.22 -0.82
CA LEU A 77 -3.52 1.96 -0.62
C LEU A 77 -3.24 0.47 -0.73
N VAL A 78 -2.15 0.11 -1.37
CA VAL A 78 -1.67 -1.27 -1.45
C VAL A 78 -0.23 -1.32 -0.95
N PHE A 79 0.04 -2.21 -0.02
CA PHE A 79 1.34 -2.35 0.60
C PHE A 79 1.96 -3.71 0.29
N GLY A 80 3.27 -3.71 0.01
CA GLY A 80 4.09 -4.91 -0.05
C GLY A 80 5.11 -4.89 1.08
N VAL A 81 5.17 -5.93 1.90
CA VAL A 81 5.95 -5.94 3.13
C VAL A 81 6.89 -7.13 3.18
N SER A 82 8.19 -6.85 3.33
CA SER A 82 9.18 -7.88 3.63
C SER A 82 9.17 -8.21 5.12
N THR A 83 9.37 -9.48 5.44
CA THR A 83 9.60 -9.93 6.82
C THR A 83 11.09 -9.88 7.14
N TYR A 84 11.45 -9.19 8.22
CA TYR A 84 12.79 -9.12 8.76
C TYR A 84 12.75 -9.49 10.25
N GLU A 85 13.50 -10.51 10.64
CA GLU A 85 13.54 -11.02 12.02
C GLU A 85 12.15 -11.26 12.63
N ALA A 86 11.27 -11.92 11.88
CA ALA A 86 9.88 -12.23 12.24
C ALA A 86 8.98 -11.00 12.48
N ASP A 87 9.36 -9.84 11.94
CA ASP A 87 8.60 -8.59 12.03
C ASP A 87 8.62 -7.82 10.71
N VAL A 88 7.89 -6.72 10.64
CA VAL A 88 7.91 -5.79 9.50
C VAL A 88 9.32 -5.24 9.32
N HIS A 89 9.82 -5.26 8.10
CA HIS A 89 11.12 -4.66 7.77
C HIS A 89 11.20 -3.21 8.29
N PRO A 90 12.30 -2.80 8.96
CA PRO A 90 12.38 -1.51 9.65
C PRO A 90 12.02 -0.30 8.79
N LYS A 91 12.43 -0.29 7.52
CA LYS A 91 12.11 0.80 6.59
C LYS A 91 10.60 0.90 6.34
N MET A 92 9.93 -0.22 6.08
CA MET A 92 8.48 -0.23 5.87
C MET A 92 7.73 0.13 7.16
N ARG A 93 8.21 -0.31 8.31
CA ARG A 93 7.65 0.09 9.61
C ARG A 93 7.69 1.61 9.79
N TYR A 94 8.83 2.22 9.49
CA TYR A 94 8.99 3.67 9.54
C TYR A 94 8.02 4.38 8.57
N VAL A 95 7.93 3.92 7.33
CA VAL A 95 7.00 4.48 6.33
C VAL A 95 5.55 4.38 6.80
N LEU A 96 5.14 3.25 7.37
CA LEU A 96 3.80 3.10 7.93
C LEU A 96 3.55 4.09 9.07
N TYR A 97 4.49 4.30 9.99
CA TYR A 97 4.36 5.32 11.04
C TYR A 97 4.18 6.72 10.47
N GLU A 98 4.98 7.11 9.48
CA GLU A 98 4.87 8.41 8.83
C GLU A 98 3.49 8.62 8.17
N ILE A 99 2.97 7.57 7.51
CA ILE A 99 1.64 7.59 6.91
C ILE A 99 0.56 7.76 7.99
N LEU A 100 0.63 6.98 9.07
CA LEU A 100 -0.35 7.02 10.15
C LEU A 100 -0.34 8.37 10.90
N ASP A 101 0.82 8.99 11.02
CA ASP A 101 0.96 10.30 11.68
C ASP A 101 0.50 11.46 10.78
N LYS A 102 0.88 11.46 9.51
CA LYS A 102 0.76 12.64 8.63
C LYS A 102 -0.31 12.51 7.54
N ALA A 103 -0.71 11.29 7.19
CA ALA A 103 -1.65 11.01 6.09
C ALA A 103 -2.72 9.98 6.48
N ASN A 104 -3.22 10.07 7.69
CA ASN A 104 -4.19 9.13 8.26
C ASN A 104 -5.62 9.43 7.78
N TYR A 105 -5.89 9.08 6.51
CA TYR A 105 -7.20 9.23 5.87
C TYR A 105 -8.01 7.94 5.92
N GLU A 106 -9.33 8.05 5.88
CA GLU A 106 -10.24 6.92 5.76
C GLU A 106 -10.15 6.31 4.34
N LYS A 107 -9.30 5.31 4.18
CA LYS A 107 -9.03 4.64 2.92
C LYS A 107 -8.87 3.14 3.12
N PRO A 108 -9.35 2.29 2.19
CA PRO A 108 -9.08 0.87 2.23
C PRO A 108 -7.59 0.60 1.96
N ALA A 109 -7.04 -0.34 2.72
CA ALA A 109 -5.64 -0.74 2.66
C ALA A 109 -5.51 -2.26 2.53
N LEU A 110 -4.86 -2.71 1.47
CA LEU A 110 -4.57 -4.11 1.16
C LEU A 110 -3.07 -4.37 1.32
N PHE A 111 -2.72 -5.51 1.93
CA PHE A 111 -1.34 -5.88 2.20
C PHE A 111 -0.96 -7.20 1.55
N PHE A 112 0.25 -7.24 1.00
CA PHE A 112 0.94 -8.44 0.55
C PHE A 112 2.23 -8.59 1.32
N GLY A 113 2.54 -9.80 1.79
CA GLY A 113 3.74 -10.08 2.56
C GLY A 113 4.48 -11.32 2.09
N VAL A 114 5.78 -11.33 2.36
CA VAL A 114 6.64 -12.49 2.13
C VAL A 114 7.36 -12.83 3.41
N HIS A 115 7.30 -14.11 3.81
CA HIS A 115 8.05 -14.62 4.94
C HIS A 115 8.92 -15.83 4.54
N GLY A 116 10.00 -16.04 5.30
CA GLY A 116 10.83 -17.25 5.17
C GLY A 116 10.29 -18.40 6.02
N TRP A 117 10.41 -18.27 7.35
CA TRP A 117 10.04 -19.33 8.31
C TRP A 117 8.96 -18.94 9.33
N ALA A 118 8.66 -17.67 9.51
CA ALA A 118 7.66 -17.20 10.47
C ALA A 118 6.69 -16.22 9.81
N ALA A 119 5.39 -16.50 9.93
CA ALA A 119 4.29 -15.67 9.48
C ALA A 119 3.75 -14.86 10.66
N SER A 120 4.34 -13.72 10.97
CA SER A 120 3.92 -12.86 12.09
C SER A 120 3.66 -11.40 11.73
N VAL A 121 3.99 -11.01 10.52
CA VAL A 121 3.94 -9.63 10.06
C VAL A 121 2.51 -9.08 10.02
N GLU A 122 1.53 -9.89 9.67
CA GLU A 122 0.12 -9.49 9.68
C GLU A 122 -0.34 -8.98 11.05
N LEU A 123 0.06 -9.66 12.14
CA LEU A 123 -0.29 -9.22 13.49
C LEU A 123 0.32 -7.86 13.84
N THR A 124 1.56 -7.64 13.43
CA THR A 124 2.23 -6.35 13.62
C THR A 124 1.55 -5.26 12.82
N VAL A 125 1.24 -5.51 11.55
CA VAL A 125 0.50 -4.56 10.70
C VAL A 125 -0.86 -4.23 11.32
N LYS A 126 -1.63 -5.23 11.74
CA LYS A 126 -2.94 -5.01 12.40
C LYS A 126 -2.81 -4.19 13.69
N LYS A 127 -1.77 -4.40 14.49
CA LYS A 127 -1.50 -3.58 15.68
C LYS A 127 -1.19 -2.13 15.34
N LEU A 128 -0.36 -1.91 14.31
CA LEU A 128 -0.03 -0.57 13.84
C LEU A 128 -1.26 0.18 13.33
N LEU A 129 -2.17 -0.53 12.64
CA LEU A 129 -3.38 0.07 12.07
C LEU A 129 -4.53 0.23 13.06
N LYS A 130 -4.43 -0.32 14.28
CA LYS A 130 -5.55 -0.38 15.23
C LYS A 130 -6.19 0.98 15.54
N GLU A 131 -5.38 2.03 15.60
CA GLU A 131 -5.82 3.40 15.91
C GLU A 131 -5.81 4.30 14.67
N SER A 132 -5.65 3.72 13.48
CA SER A 132 -5.64 4.45 12.24
C SER A 132 -7.05 4.55 11.63
N LYS A 133 -7.22 5.49 10.70
CA LYS A 133 -8.41 5.58 9.86
C LYS A 133 -8.35 4.67 8.63
N LEU A 134 -7.20 4.04 8.37
CA LEU A 134 -7.08 3.09 7.27
C LEU A 134 -7.93 1.86 7.54
N LYS A 135 -8.79 1.51 6.59
CA LYS A 135 -9.59 0.30 6.66
C LYS A 135 -8.76 -0.89 6.18
N PHE A 136 -8.33 -1.73 7.09
CA PHE A 136 -7.65 -2.99 6.76
C PHE A 136 -8.59 -3.92 5.99
N ILE A 137 -8.20 -4.33 4.78
CA ILE A 137 -9.01 -5.23 3.93
C ILE A 137 -8.56 -6.67 4.12
N SER A 138 -7.31 -6.97 3.78
CA SER A 138 -6.72 -8.28 4.00
C SER A 138 -5.19 -8.21 3.97
N PHE A 139 -4.55 -9.28 4.43
CA PHE A 139 -3.12 -9.52 4.34
C PHE A 139 -2.88 -10.85 3.63
N VAL A 140 -2.34 -10.81 2.43
CA VAL A 140 -1.98 -12.01 1.66
C VAL A 140 -0.51 -12.31 1.86
N GLU A 141 -0.21 -13.30 2.68
CA GLU A 141 1.16 -13.67 3.02
C GLU A 141 1.59 -14.94 2.30
N THR A 142 2.82 -14.95 1.80
CA THR A 142 3.36 -16.08 1.06
C THR A 142 4.73 -16.49 1.56
N LYS A 143 5.02 -17.77 1.48
CA LYS A 143 6.35 -18.29 1.76
C LYS A 143 7.23 -18.22 0.51
N GLY A 144 8.37 -17.52 0.62
CA GLY A 144 9.34 -17.43 -0.47
C GLY A 144 8.84 -16.70 -1.73
N GLY A 145 7.82 -15.88 -1.60
CA GLY A 145 7.35 -15.01 -2.70
C GLY A 145 6.61 -15.73 -3.83
N LYS A 146 6.24 -17.00 -3.65
CA LYS A 146 5.41 -17.74 -4.61
C LYS A 146 3.94 -17.55 -4.29
N ILE A 147 3.21 -16.90 -5.17
CA ILE A 147 1.77 -16.66 -5.02
C ILE A 147 1.02 -17.09 -6.26
N GLU A 148 -0.13 -17.71 -6.04
CA GLU A 148 -1.08 -18.02 -7.11
C GLU A 148 -1.79 -16.73 -7.54
N GLU A 149 -1.90 -16.51 -8.85
CA GLU A 149 -2.54 -15.33 -9.41
C GLU A 149 -3.99 -15.17 -8.93
N ALA A 150 -4.71 -16.28 -8.79
CA ALA A 150 -6.08 -16.29 -8.26
C ALA A 150 -6.19 -15.67 -6.85
N LYS A 151 -5.18 -15.82 -5.99
CA LYS A 151 -5.15 -15.20 -4.66
C LYS A 151 -4.94 -13.68 -4.74
N ILE A 152 -4.13 -13.23 -5.69
CA ILE A 152 -3.95 -11.79 -5.97
C ILE A 152 -5.27 -11.20 -6.45
N GLU A 153 -5.90 -11.83 -7.45
CA GLU A 153 -7.18 -11.38 -7.99
C GLU A 153 -8.26 -11.31 -6.92
N GLN A 154 -8.40 -12.36 -6.10
CA GLN A 154 -9.36 -12.40 -5.00
C GLN A 154 -9.14 -11.27 -3.99
N ALA A 155 -7.90 -10.99 -3.62
CA ALA A 155 -7.57 -9.90 -2.69
C ALA A 155 -7.89 -8.53 -3.29
N ILE A 156 -7.57 -8.34 -4.57
CA ILE A 156 -7.89 -7.11 -5.29
C ILE A 156 -9.41 -6.94 -5.42
N GLU A 157 -10.16 -8.00 -5.70
CA GLU A 157 -11.62 -7.92 -5.74
C GLU A 157 -12.23 -7.52 -4.39
N GLN A 158 -11.66 -8.02 -3.28
CA GLN A 158 -12.08 -7.58 -1.94
C GLN A 158 -11.82 -6.07 -1.74
N LEU A 159 -10.65 -5.59 -2.17
CA LEU A 159 -10.34 -4.15 -2.14
C LEU A 159 -11.34 -3.33 -2.97
N LEU A 160 -11.62 -3.77 -4.20
CA LEU A 160 -12.49 -3.05 -5.12
C LEU A 160 -13.95 -3.00 -4.67
N LYS A 161 -14.44 -4.01 -3.95
CA LYS A 161 -15.79 -3.99 -3.34
C LYS A 161 -15.96 -2.86 -2.33
N GLU A 162 -14.89 -2.44 -1.69
CA GLU A 162 -14.91 -1.32 -0.75
C GLU A 162 -14.94 0.06 -1.43
N LEU A 163 -14.63 0.10 -2.72
CA LEU A 163 -14.67 1.34 -3.50
C LEU A 163 -16.04 1.64 -4.12
N GLY A 164 -16.96 0.69 -4.04
CA GLY A 164 -18.32 0.83 -4.56
C GLY A 164 -18.41 0.37 -6.01
#